data_a34577ef1643972bae974d1500bcf5ee
#
_entry.id   a34577ef1643972bae974d1500bcf5ee
#
_cell.length_a   1.000
_cell.length_b   1.000
_cell.length_c   1.000
_cell.angle_alpha   90.00
_cell.angle_beta   90.00
_cell.angle_gamma   90.00
#
_symmetry.space_group_name_H-M   'P 1'
#
loop_
_entity.id
_entity.type
_entity.pdbx_description
1 polymer ?
#
loop_
_entity_poly.entity_id
_entity_poly.type
_entity_poly.pdbx_seq_one_letter_code
_entity_poly.pdbx_strand_id
1 'polypeptide(L)'
;MHTLPNAVQREREALLSDAIGILKTQGYQPMAVQDLAGYKEPDELVIPVLNVHMRPDIVASGRPGDEQILGVVEVSTDLGEESCGRRWQAFNAWAHEHHSHMQVFVHPEDLQRATEIAEYWHMTPDFFIPVRRTH
;
A
#
# COMPACT_ATOMS: atom_id res chain seq x y z
N MET A 1 -25.15 8.62 -5.01
CA MET A 1 -23.88 9.13 -4.49
C MET A 1 -23.43 8.31 -3.29
N HIS A 2 -22.27 7.80 -3.37
CA HIS A 2 -21.70 7.06 -2.25
C HIS A 2 -20.33 7.52 -1.92
N THR A 3 -20.19 7.97 -0.71
CA THR A 3 -18.89 8.13 -0.11
C THR A 3 -18.69 6.97 0.84
N LEU A 4 -17.45 6.64 1.11
CA LEU A 4 -17.15 5.71 2.17
C LEU A 4 -17.74 6.23 3.47
N PRO A 5 -18.27 5.36 4.34
CA PRO A 5 -18.70 5.81 5.65
C PRO A 5 -17.57 6.59 6.32
N ASN A 6 -17.93 7.65 7.03
CA ASN A 6 -16.92 8.50 7.67
C ASN A 6 -15.94 7.72 8.54
N ALA A 7 -16.44 6.69 9.23
CA ALA A 7 -15.60 5.86 10.10
C ALA A 7 -14.53 5.12 9.28
N VAL A 8 -14.91 4.56 8.12
CA VAL A 8 -13.98 3.83 7.26
C VAL A 8 -12.94 4.78 6.68
N GLN A 9 -13.38 5.96 6.24
CA GLN A 9 -12.47 6.95 5.69
C GLN A 9 -11.46 7.44 6.73
N ARG A 10 -11.92 7.67 7.96
CA ARG A 10 -11.03 8.07 9.06
C ARG A 10 -10.03 6.98 9.40
N GLU A 11 -10.49 5.73 9.39
CA GLU A 11 -9.60 4.59 9.66
C GLU A 11 -8.52 4.50 8.58
N ARG A 12 -8.90 4.67 7.32
CA ARG A 12 -7.96 4.66 6.21
C ARG A 12 -6.95 5.79 6.32
N GLU A 13 -7.41 7.00 6.64
CA GLU A 13 -6.53 8.15 6.80
C GLU A 13 -5.57 7.97 7.97
N ALA A 14 -6.04 7.39 9.07
CA ALA A 14 -5.20 7.12 10.23
C ALA A 14 -4.14 6.08 9.90
N LEU A 15 -4.52 5.01 9.21
CA LEU A 15 -3.58 3.98 8.78
C LEU A 15 -2.55 4.56 7.82
N LEU A 16 -2.98 5.41 6.90
CA LEU A 16 -2.10 6.08 5.95
C LEU A 16 -1.08 6.95 6.67
N SER A 17 -1.52 7.75 7.65
CA SER A 17 -0.62 8.60 8.44
C SER A 17 0.39 7.77 9.23
N ASP A 18 -0.06 6.67 9.82
CA ASP A 18 0.82 5.79 10.59
C ASP A 18 1.83 5.09 9.67
N ALA A 19 1.40 4.69 8.48
CA ALA A 19 2.30 4.09 7.49
C ALA A 19 3.40 5.06 7.08
N ILE A 20 3.06 6.33 6.87
CA ILE A 20 4.03 7.37 6.55
C ILE A 20 5.06 7.49 7.68
N GLY A 21 4.60 7.47 8.93
CA GLY A 21 5.50 7.52 10.08
C GLY A 21 6.47 6.34 10.11
N ILE A 22 5.98 5.16 9.80
CA ILE A 22 6.82 3.95 9.75
C ILE A 22 7.87 4.08 8.64
N LEU A 23 7.46 4.53 7.46
CA LEU A 23 8.40 4.73 6.35
C LEU A 23 9.49 5.71 6.70
N LYS A 24 9.14 6.82 7.35
CA LYS A 24 10.13 7.79 7.80
C LYS A 24 11.11 7.19 8.81
N THR A 25 10.60 6.36 9.72
CA THR A 25 11.43 5.65 10.70
C THR A 25 12.41 4.71 10.00
N GLN A 26 11.99 4.09 8.90
CA GLN A 26 12.83 3.22 8.11
C GLN A 26 13.84 3.96 7.24
N GLY A 27 13.78 5.29 7.22
CA GLY A 27 14.71 6.11 6.44
C GLY A 27 14.19 6.50 5.07
N TYR A 28 12.91 6.27 4.79
CA TYR A 28 12.31 6.65 3.51
C TYR A 28 11.61 7.99 3.63
N GLN A 29 11.64 8.74 2.54
CA GLN A 29 10.99 10.04 2.45
C GLN A 29 9.74 9.89 1.58
N PRO A 30 8.54 10.14 2.13
CA PRO A 30 7.33 10.13 1.32
C PRO A 30 7.39 11.22 0.26
N MET A 31 7.21 10.83 -1.01
CA MET A 31 7.27 11.74 -2.15
C MET A 31 5.89 12.08 -2.68
N ALA A 32 4.96 11.15 -2.61
CA ALA A 32 3.60 11.33 -3.04
C ALA A 32 2.68 10.46 -2.20
N VAL A 33 1.52 10.98 -1.81
CA VAL A 33 0.55 10.28 -0.98
C VAL A 33 -0.84 10.58 -1.51
N GLN A 34 -1.63 9.53 -1.73
CA GLN A 34 -2.96 9.66 -2.28
C GLN A 34 -3.92 10.21 -1.25
N ASP A 35 -4.68 11.23 -1.64
CA ASP A 35 -5.75 11.82 -0.84
C ASP A 35 -5.32 12.32 0.53
N LEU A 36 -4.09 12.81 0.65
CA LEU A 36 -3.61 13.37 1.90
C LEU A 36 -3.06 14.78 1.68
N ALA A 37 -3.57 15.74 2.45
CA ALA A 37 -3.15 17.14 2.34
C ALA A 37 -1.65 17.29 2.63
N GLY A 38 -1.01 18.15 1.86
CA GLY A 38 0.42 18.40 2.01
C GLY A 38 1.31 17.56 1.13
N TYR A 39 0.73 16.61 0.40
CA TYR A 39 1.49 15.74 -0.51
C TYR A 39 0.88 15.81 -1.91
N LYS A 40 1.73 15.67 -2.92
CA LYS A 40 1.21 15.52 -4.27
C LYS A 40 0.64 14.13 -4.45
N GLU A 41 -0.25 13.97 -5.42
CA GLU A 41 -0.82 12.66 -5.74
C GLU A 41 0.22 11.78 -6.43
N PRO A 42 0.23 10.48 -6.15
CA PRO A 42 1.11 9.56 -6.87
C PRO A 42 0.71 9.47 -8.34
N ASP A 43 1.70 9.24 -9.19
CA ASP A 43 1.45 9.01 -10.60
C ASP A 43 0.78 7.66 -10.80
N GLU A 44 -0.03 7.57 -11.84
CA GLU A 44 -0.62 6.31 -12.24
C GLU A 44 0.45 5.41 -12.82
N LEU A 45 0.47 4.16 -12.36
CA LEU A 45 1.38 3.15 -12.87
C LEU A 45 0.69 2.34 -13.95
N VAL A 46 1.42 2.06 -15.03
CA VAL A 46 0.92 1.23 -16.12
C VAL A 46 1.67 -0.09 -16.08
N ILE A 47 0.92 -1.18 -16.01
CA ILE A 47 1.46 -2.53 -16.06
C ILE A 47 1.09 -3.12 -17.42
N PRO A 48 1.98 -3.03 -18.42
CA PRO A 48 1.62 -3.35 -19.81
C PRO A 48 1.17 -4.79 -20.02
N VAL A 49 1.82 -5.74 -19.36
CA VAL A 49 1.49 -7.16 -19.51
C VAL A 49 0.06 -7.45 -19.07
N LEU A 50 -0.38 -6.77 -18.01
CA LEU A 50 -1.72 -6.94 -17.46
C LEU A 50 -2.71 -5.92 -18.01
N ASN A 51 -2.21 -4.92 -18.73
CA ASN A 51 -3.01 -3.78 -19.22
C ASN A 51 -3.80 -3.13 -18.08
N VAL A 52 -3.11 -2.89 -16.97
CA VAL A 52 -3.71 -2.35 -15.75
C VAL A 52 -3.11 -0.98 -15.45
N HIS A 53 -3.96 -0.04 -15.05
CA HIS A 53 -3.57 1.30 -14.63
C HIS A 53 -3.94 1.46 -13.16
N MET A 54 -2.96 1.70 -12.30
CA MET A 54 -3.19 1.75 -10.85
C MET A 54 -2.35 2.84 -10.21
N ARG A 55 -2.86 3.40 -9.11
CA ARG A 55 -2.10 4.34 -8.29
C ARG A 55 -1.81 3.71 -6.94
N PRO A 56 -0.55 3.73 -6.49
CA PRO A 56 -0.26 3.32 -5.11
C PRO A 56 -0.78 4.38 -4.14
N ASP A 57 -0.94 4.00 -2.89
CA ASP A 57 -1.35 4.97 -1.85
C ASP A 57 -0.19 5.89 -1.47
N ILE A 58 1.03 5.34 -1.45
CA ILE A 58 2.24 6.09 -1.07
C ILE A 58 3.36 5.73 -2.05
N VAL A 59 4.12 6.74 -2.43
CA VAL A 59 5.40 6.53 -3.10
C VAL A 59 6.45 7.17 -2.20
N ALA A 60 7.43 6.38 -1.78
CA ALA A 60 8.52 6.87 -0.93
C ALA A 60 9.86 6.47 -1.52
N SER A 61 10.87 7.29 -1.32
CA SER A 61 12.22 7.00 -1.79
C SER A 61 13.20 7.11 -0.63
N GLY A 62 14.26 6.28 -0.70
CA GLY A 62 15.34 6.33 0.27
C GLY A 62 16.41 7.31 -0.16
N ARG A 63 17.64 7.02 0.23
CA ARG A 63 18.81 7.81 -0.16
C ARG A 63 19.03 7.64 -1.67
N PRO A 64 19.75 8.58 -2.30
CA PRO A 64 20.11 8.43 -3.71
C PRO A 64 20.74 7.06 -3.97
N GLY A 65 20.18 6.31 -4.91
CA GLY A 65 20.62 4.97 -5.23
C GLY A 65 19.86 3.86 -4.50
N ASP A 66 19.06 4.20 -3.49
CA ASP A 66 18.21 3.23 -2.82
C ASP A 66 16.94 2.97 -3.61
N GLU A 67 16.31 1.85 -3.30
CA GLU A 67 15.08 1.47 -3.97
C GLU A 67 13.90 2.31 -3.50
N GLN A 68 12.92 2.43 -4.37
CA GLN A 68 11.68 3.14 -4.09
C GLN A 68 10.69 2.18 -3.43
N ILE A 69 9.85 2.71 -2.55
CA ILE A 69 8.78 1.94 -1.92
C ILE A 69 7.44 2.35 -2.53
N LEU A 70 6.67 1.36 -2.93
CA LEU A 70 5.26 1.53 -3.26
C LEU A 70 4.46 1.09 -2.04
N GLY A 71 3.80 2.02 -1.39
CA GLY A 71 3.01 1.74 -0.19
C GLY A 71 1.55 1.59 -0.53
N VAL A 72 0.93 0.57 0.03
CA VAL A 72 -0.50 0.30 -0.11
C VAL A 72 -1.08 0.15 1.29
N VAL A 73 -2.18 0.83 1.59
CA VAL A 73 -2.85 0.69 2.88
C VAL A 73 -4.16 -0.07 2.68
N GLU A 74 -4.41 -1.06 3.52
CA GLU A 74 -5.62 -1.88 3.44
C GLU A 74 -6.31 -1.91 4.80
N VAL A 75 -7.52 -1.38 4.87
CA VAL A 75 -8.36 -1.50 6.06
C VAL A 75 -9.22 -2.75 5.93
N SER A 76 -9.75 -3.24 7.06
CA SER A 76 -10.52 -4.51 7.10
C SER A 76 -11.59 -4.61 6.03
N THR A 77 -12.34 -3.53 5.83
CA THR A 77 -13.46 -3.53 4.89
C THR A 77 -13.01 -3.63 3.44
N ASP A 78 -11.76 -3.30 3.15
CA ASP A 78 -11.22 -3.35 1.80
C ASP A 78 -10.59 -4.71 1.47
N LEU A 79 -10.40 -5.57 2.46
CA LEU A 79 -9.76 -6.86 2.24
C LEU A 79 -10.67 -7.82 1.49
N GLY A 80 -10.37 -8.02 0.23
CA GLY A 80 -11.08 -8.94 -0.64
C GLY A 80 -10.10 -9.81 -1.39
N GLU A 81 -10.43 -11.09 -1.50
CA GLU A 81 -9.54 -12.08 -2.10
C GLU A 81 -9.14 -11.70 -3.52
N GLU A 82 -10.13 -11.34 -4.34
CA GLU A 82 -9.84 -11.03 -5.73
C GLU A 82 -9.29 -9.61 -5.91
N SER A 83 -9.93 -8.63 -5.31
CA SER A 83 -9.55 -7.23 -5.50
C SER A 83 -8.16 -6.92 -4.96
N CYS A 84 -7.86 -7.39 -3.75
CA CYS A 84 -6.54 -7.19 -3.15
C CYS A 84 -5.47 -8.01 -3.86
N GLY A 85 -5.77 -9.27 -4.16
CA GLY A 85 -4.83 -10.14 -4.84
C GLY A 85 -4.38 -9.57 -6.17
N ARG A 86 -5.32 -9.09 -6.99
CA ARG A 86 -5.01 -8.47 -8.27
C ARG A 86 -4.17 -7.22 -8.10
N ARG A 87 -4.54 -6.37 -7.15
CA ARG A 87 -3.83 -5.12 -6.90
C ARG A 87 -2.42 -5.36 -6.42
N TRP A 88 -2.24 -6.24 -5.43
CA TRP A 88 -0.92 -6.55 -4.88
C TRP A 88 -0.03 -7.21 -5.93
N GLN A 89 -0.60 -8.10 -6.73
CA GLN A 89 0.16 -8.76 -7.79
C GLN A 89 0.64 -7.75 -8.82
N ALA A 90 -0.22 -6.82 -9.21
CA ALA A 90 0.12 -5.79 -10.19
C ALA A 90 1.21 -4.85 -9.67
N PHE A 91 1.07 -4.35 -8.43
CA PHE A 91 2.09 -3.49 -7.85
C PHE A 91 3.41 -4.23 -7.64
N ASN A 92 3.34 -5.48 -7.21
CA ASN A 92 4.56 -6.26 -6.99
C ASN A 92 5.31 -6.51 -8.30
N ALA A 93 4.58 -6.79 -9.38
CA ALA A 93 5.18 -6.98 -10.70
C ALA A 93 5.86 -5.70 -11.18
N TRP A 94 5.17 -4.57 -11.05
CA TRP A 94 5.74 -3.28 -11.42
C TRP A 94 6.99 -2.97 -10.60
N ALA A 95 6.90 -3.19 -9.30
CA ALA A 95 8.01 -2.92 -8.38
C ALA A 95 9.25 -3.75 -8.75
N HIS A 96 9.04 -5.02 -9.05
CA HIS A 96 10.13 -5.91 -9.42
C HIS A 96 10.87 -5.43 -10.67
N GLU A 97 10.14 -4.92 -11.65
CA GLU A 97 10.72 -4.43 -12.91
C GLU A 97 11.38 -3.06 -12.76
N HIS A 98 11.04 -2.30 -11.73
CA HIS A 98 11.51 -0.92 -11.57
C HIS A 98 12.40 -0.73 -10.34
N HIS A 99 13.01 -1.81 -9.86
CA HIS A 99 13.89 -1.77 -8.68
C HIS A 99 13.21 -1.10 -7.49
N SER A 100 11.96 -1.50 -7.25
CA SER A 100 11.16 -0.97 -6.17
C SER A 100 10.64 -2.12 -5.32
N HIS A 101 10.12 -1.80 -4.14
CA HIS A 101 9.49 -2.77 -3.26
C HIS A 101 8.08 -2.34 -2.93
N MET A 102 7.18 -3.30 -2.86
CA MET A 102 5.83 -3.06 -2.37
C MET A 102 5.80 -3.33 -0.86
N GLN A 103 5.16 -2.43 -0.12
CA GLN A 103 4.84 -2.67 1.29
C GLN A 103 3.34 -2.44 1.47
N VAL A 104 2.68 -3.41 2.07
CA VAL A 104 1.25 -3.34 2.33
C VAL A 104 1.04 -3.18 3.83
N PHE A 105 0.43 -2.08 4.22
CA PHE A 105 0.23 -1.70 5.61
C PHE A 105 -1.17 -2.12 6.05
N VAL A 106 -1.24 -2.95 7.08
CA VAL A 106 -2.50 -3.48 7.60
C VAL A 106 -2.49 -3.41 9.12
N HIS A 107 -3.66 -3.39 9.74
CA HIS A 107 -3.73 -3.52 11.19
C HIS A 107 -3.35 -4.94 11.59
N PRO A 108 -2.79 -5.15 12.79
CA PRO A 108 -2.36 -6.48 13.22
C PRO A 108 -3.47 -7.53 13.19
N GLU A 109 -4.68 -7.14 13.52
CA GLU A 109 -5.82 -8.07 13.51
C GLU A 109 -6.20 -8.54 12.11
N ASP A 110 -5.78 -7.82 11.07
CA ASP A 110 -6.07 -8.15 9.67
C ASP A 110 -4.95 -8.93 9.00
N LEU A 111 -3.82 -9.11 9.69
CA LEU A 111 -2.63 -9.69 9.07
C LEU A 111 -2.86 -11.14 8.63
N GLN A 112 -3.58 -11.93 9.42
CA GLN A 112 -3.84 -13.32 9.06
C GLN A 112 -4.66 -13.41 7.77
N ARG A 113 -5.71 -12.61 7.67
CA ARG A 113 -6.55 -12.61 6.47
C ARG A 113 -5.77 -12.11 5.25
N ALA A 114 -4.99 -11.05 5.42
CA ALA A 114 -4.17 -10.54 4.33
C ALA A 114 -3.17 -11.58 3.85
N THR A 115 -2.55 -12.30 4.78
CA THR A 115 -1.61 -13.38 4.47
C THR A 115 -2.31 -14.50 3.69
N GLU A 116 -3.51 -14.88 4.09
CA GLU A 116 -4.29 -15.90 3.39
C GLU A 116 -4.60 -15.49 1.95
N ILE A 117 -4.94 -14.21 1.75
CA ILE A 117 -5.20 -13.69 0.40
C ILE A 117 -3.92 -13.79 -0.45
N ALA A 118 -2.79 -13.36 0.10
CA ALA A 118 -1.53 -13.41 -0.64
C ALA A 118 -1.16 -14.84 -1.03
N GLU A 119 -1.33 -15.79 -0.10
CA GLU A 119 -1.02 -17.19 -0.36
C GLU A 119 -1.94 -17.79 -1.42
N TYR A 120 -3.20 -17.41 -1.40
CA TYR A 120 -4.14 -17.84 -2.45
C TYR A 120 -3.67 -17.41 -3.83
N TRP A 121 -3.05 -16.24 -3.93
CA TRP A 121 -2.51 -15.71 -5.18
C TRP A 121 -1.05 -16.11 -5.41
N HIS A 122 -0.54 -17.06 -4.65
CA HIS A 122 0.83 -17.60 -4.77
C HIS A 122 1.90 -16.51 -4.58
N MET A 123 1.62 -15.56 -3.69
CA MET A 123 2.58 -14.51 -3.34
C MET A 123 3.18 -14.81 -1.97
N THR A 124 4.49 -14.58 -1.84
CA THR A 124 5.15 -14.70 -0.56
C THR A 124 4.74 -13.53 0.33
N PRO A 125 4.17 -13.76 1.52
CA PRO A 125 3.60 -12.67 2.33
C PRO A 125 4.63 -11.91 3.15
N ASP A 126 5.78 -11.60 2.58
CA ASP A 126 6.85 -10.88 3.27
C ASP A 126 6.76 -9.36 3.12
N PHE A 127 5.78 -8.88 2.37
CA PHE A 127 5.63 -7.44 2.12
C PHE A 127 4.63 -6.76 3.07
N PHE A 128 4.03 -7.50 3.99
CA PHE A 128 3.07 -6.92 4.92
C PHE A 128 3.75 -6.25 6.10
N ILE A 129 3.29 -5.05 6.43
CA ILE A 129 3.77 -4.30 7.59
C ILE A 129 2.58 -4.11 8.53
N PRO A 130 2.58 -4.76 9.69
CA PRO A 130 1.49 -4.53 10.65
C PRO A 130 1.64 -3.17 11.30
N VAL A 131 0.53 -2.45 11.38
CA VAL A 131 0.51 -1.08 11.90
C VAL A 131 -0.46 -1.04 13.08
N ARG A 132 0.07 -0.82 14.28
CA ARG A 132 -0.77 -0.69 15.46
C ARG A 132 -1.52 0.62 15.44
N ARG A 133 -2.77 0.59 15.86
CA ARG A 133 -3.54 1.80 16.03
C ARG A 133 -2.91 2.66 17.11
N THR A 134 -2.87 3.96 16.89
CA THR A 134 -2.28 4.91 17.84
C THR A 134 -3.26 5.32 18.93
N HIS A 135 -4.50 4.86 18.85
CA HIS A 135 -5.51 5.16 19.85
C HIS A 135 -6.23 3.93 20.31
#